data_c2bb97997a39681b8f125085dd299866
#
_entry.id   c2bb97997a39681b8f125085dd299866
#
_cell.length_a   1.000
_cell.length_b   1.000
_cell.length_c   1.000
_cell.angle_alpha   90.00
_cell.angle_beta   90.00
_cell.angle_gamma   90.00
#
_symmetry.space_group_name_H-M   'P 1'
#
loop_
_entity.id
_entity.type
_entity.pdbx_description
1 polymer ?
#
loop_
_entity_poly.entity_id
_entity_poly.type
_entity_poly.pdbx_seq_one_letter_code
_entity_poly.pdbx_strand_id
1 'polypeptide(L)'
;MFRPARYEKDEYEKLIEEIEQKNIDFMLRQKERFPQSNVTLRTGVYYVTPECMSASYAIDVANYARQKVDNDSKCSVRFYDDEMQKRRTLENQIVNEMKEAIEQHQFKVYFQPKYSIKNREITGAEALIRWERENGEVLSPDSFISVYENNGKIVELDFYVFETVVKYLAKNQKEGRNQVPISINASSLHAMDSQTITLYMDILKKYDVDPSLVEIELTETAVVSEYESVRELFDEFQLHG
;
A
#
# COMPACT_ATOMS: atom_id res chain seq x y z
N MET A 1 -20.01 1.48 -24.39
CA MET A 1 -20.90 2.24 -25.30
C MET A 1 -20.59 3.72 -25.07
N PHE A 2 -19.93 4.37 -26.04
CA PHE A 2 -19.64 5.81 -25.97
C PHE A 2 -20.92 6.59 -26.31
N ARG A 3 -21.40 7.38 -25.35
CA ARG A 3 -22.41 8.42 -25.65
C ARG A 3 -21.80 9.76 -25.24
N PRO A 4 -21.53 10.68 -26.19
CA PRO A 4 -21.23 12.06 -25.86
C PRO A 4 -22.55 12.75 -25.55
N ALA A 5 -22.79 13.12 -24.31
CA ALA A 5 -23.92 13.95 -23.94
C ALA A 5 -23.53 14.84 -22.75
N ARG A 6 -23.90 16.12 -22.80
CA ARG A 6 -23.97 16.97 -21.62
C ARG A 6 -25.26 16.56 -20.91
N TYR A 7 -25.13 15.91 -19.77
CA TYR A 7 -26.25 15.59 -18.90
C TYR A 7 -26.39 16.65 -17.82
N GLU A 8 -27.64 17.05 -17.52
CA GLU A 8 -27.95 17.82 -16.33
C GLU A 8 -27.94 16.89 -15.10
N LYS A 9 -27.82 17.45 -13.88
CA LYS A 9 -27.65 16.68 -12.65
C LYS A 9 -28.71 15.58 -12.43
N ASP A 10 -29.94 15.86 -12.84
CA ASP A 10 -31.06 14.91 -12.74
C ASP A 10 -30.95 13.72 -13.71
N GLU A 11 -30.25 13.90 -14.83
CA GLU A 11 -29.96 12.82 -15.78
C GLU A 11 -28.86 11.89 -15.27
N TYR A 12 -27.95 12.40 -14.43
CA TYR A 12 -26.92 11.61 -13.75
C TYR A 12 -27.53 10.60 -12.78
N GLU A 13 -28.47 11.04 -11.95
CA GLU A 13 -29.13 10.20 -10.96
C GLU A 13 -29.90 9.05 -11.65
N LYS A 14 -30.64 9.36 -12.71
CA LYS A 14 -31.32 8.33 -13.52
C LYS A 14 -30.36 7.33 -14.15
N LEU A 15 -29.22 7.80 -14.65
CA LEU A 15 -28.23 6.92 -15.26
C LEU A 15 -27.56 6.00 -14.21
N ILE A 16 -27.33 6.50 -12.98
CA ILE A 16 -26.88 5.69 -11.85
C ILE A 16 -27.89 4.57 -11.59
N GLU A 17 -29.15 4.92 -11.38
CA GLU A 17 -30.21 3.96 -11.12
C GLU A 17 -30.33 2.90 -12.23
N GLU A 18 -30.24 3.31 -13.50
CA GLU A 18 -30.25 2.38 -14.63
C GLU A 18 -29.05 1.41 -14.64
N ILE A 19 -27.85 1.89 -14.29
CA ILE A 19 -26.66 1.06 -14.25
C ILE A 19 -26.74 0.12 -13.05
N GLU A 20 -27.16 0.61 -11.87
CA GLU A 20 -27.33 -0.20 -10.67
C GLU A 20 -28.38 -1.31 -10.91
N GLN A 21 -29.50 -0.99 -11.51
CA GLN A 21 -30.53 -1.99 -11.81
C GLN A 21 -29.99 -3.06 -12.76
N LYS A 22 -29.28 -2.69 -13.82
CA LYS A 22 -28.63 -3.65 -14.75
C LYS A 22 -27.60 -4.53 -14.04
N ASN A 23 -26.85 -3.97 -13.09
CA ASN A 23 -25.88 -4.70 -12.28
C ASN A 23 -26.57 -5.71 -11.36
N ILE A 24 -27.66 -5.30 -10.71
CA ILE A 24 -28.48 -6.18 -9.86
C ILE A 24 -29.06 -7.33 -10.68
N ASP A 25 -29.66 -7.03 -11.82
CA ASP A 25 -30.24 -8.04 -12.73
C ASP A 25 -29.18 -9.03 -13.25
N PHE A 26 -27.98 -8.54 -13.51
CA PHE A 26 -26.85 -9.40 -13.89
C PHE A 26 -26.45 -10.33 -12.74
N MET A 27 -26.28 -9.80 -11.52
CA MET A 27 -25.90 -10.59 -10.35
C MET A 27 -26.95 -11.66 -10.01
N LEU A 28 -28.25 -11.32 -10.09
CA LEU A 28 -29.31 -12.27 -9.86
C LEU A 28 -29.25 -13.45 -10.85
N ARG A 29 -29.07 -13.16 -12.14
CA ARG A 29 -28.88 -14.19 -13.18
C ARG A 29 -27.64 -15.04 -12.95
N GLN A 30 -26.52 -14.44 -12.47
CA GLN A 30 -25.32 -15.21 -12.14
C GLN A 30 -25.55 -16.10 -10.92
N LYS A 31 -26.27 -15.64 -9.92
CA LYS A 31 -26.59 -16.41 -8.71
C LYS A 31 -27.51 -17.60 -9.03
N GLU A 32 -28.46 -17.43 -9.93
CA GLU A 32 -29.30 -18.55 -10.43
C GLU A 32 -28.45 -19.62 -11.16
N ARG A 33 -27.49 -19.16 -11.97
CA ARG A 33 -26.61 -20.05 -12.74
C ARG A 33 -25.51 -20.70 -11.91
N PHE A 34 -25.03 -20.01 -10.88
CA PHE A 34 -23.95 -20.43 -10.00
C PHE A 34 -24.30 -20.19 -8.53
N PRO A 35 -25.20 -21.00 -7.92
CA PRO A 35 -25.74 -20.76 -6.58
C PRO A 35 -24.67 -20.70 -5.46
N GLN A 36 -23.54 -21.37 -5.68
CA GLN A 36 -22.42 -21.46 -4.71
C GLN A 36 -21.46 -20.26 -4.79
N SER A 37 -21.56 -19.41 -5.83
CA SER A 37 -20.63 -18.29 -6.02
C SER A 37 -21.17 -16.99 -5.42
N ASN A 38 -20.31 -16.27 -4.69
CA ASN A 38 -20.55 -14.90 -4.25
C ASN A 38 -19.97 -13.95 -5.32
N VAL A 39 -20.81 -13.55 -6.28
CA VAL A 39 -20.43 -12.57 -7.30
C VAL A 39 -20.75 -11.18 -6.79
N THR A 40 -19.74 -10.30 -6.75
CA THR A 40 -19.90 -8.86 -6.53
C THR A 40 -19.58 -8.11 -7.82
N LEU A 41 -20.33 -7.04 -8.11
CA LEU A 41 -20.11 -6.23 -9.30
C LEU A 41 -19.83 -4.79 -8.90
N ARG A 42 -18.70 -4.25 -9.37
CA ARG A 42 -18.31 -2.87 -9.15
C ARG A 42 -18.18 -2.16 -10.48
N THR A 43 -18.83 -1.01 -10.62
CA THR A 43 -18.84 -0.23 -11.85
C THR A 43 -18.29 1.17 -11.62
N GLY A 44 -17.25 1.53 -12.37
CA GLY A 44 -16.75 2.89 -12.45
C GLY A 44 -17.27 3.58 -13.70
N VAL A 45 -17.64 4.83 -13.60
CA VAL A 45 -18.17 5.63 -14.71
C VAL A 45 -17.37 6.91 -14.84
N TYR A 46 -16.97 7.23 -16.06
CA TYR A 46 -16.34 8.49 -16.43
C TYR A 46 -17.11 9.18 -17.55
N TYR A 47 -17.39 10.46 -17.35
CA TYR A 47 -17.94 11.30 -18.41
C TYR A 47 -16.83 11.77 -19.32
N VAL A 48 -16.89 11.34 -20.55
CA VAL A 48 -15.94 11.77 -21.57
C VAL A 48 -16.20 13.22 -21.93
N THR A 49 -15.31 14.12 -21.52
CA THR A 49 -15.33 15.54 -21.88
C THR A 49 -14.58 15.79 -23.20
N PRO A 50 -14.76 16.94 -23.84
CA PRO A 50 -14.00 17.31 -25.05
C PRO A 50 -12.48 17.29 -24.84
N GLU A 51 -12.01 17.49 -23.61
CA GLU A 51 -10.61 17.49 -23.21
C GLU A 51 -10.05 16.08 -22.99
N CYS A 52 -10.87 15.04 -23.10
CA CYS A 52 -10.44 13.66 -22.94
C CYS A 52 -9.41 13.27 -24.03
N MET A 53 -8.19 12.98 -23.58
CA MET A 53 -7.04 12.78 -24.47
C MET A 53 -7.15 11.52 -25.34
N SER A 54 -7.79 10.45 -24.84
CA SER A 54 -7.91 9.18 -25.56
C SER A 54 -8.93 8.23 -24.92
N ALA A 55 -9.36 7.20 -25.67
CA ALA A 55 -10.20 6.14 -25.14
C ALA A 55 -9.52 5.36 -24.00
N SER A 56 -8.21 5.12 -24.10
CA SER A 56 -7.44 4.49 -23.00
C SER A 56 -7.51 5.32 -21.72
N TYR A 57 -7.32 6.62 -21.82
CA TYR A 57 -7.46 7.51 -20.67
C TYR A 57 -8.85 7.43 -20.03
N ALA A 58 -9.91 7.43 -20.84
CA ALA A 58 -11.28 7.31 -20.36
C ALA A 58 -11.52 5.99 -19.60
N ILE A 59 -10.98 4.88 -20.12
CA ILE A 59 -11.06 3.57 -19.47
C ILE A 59 -10.28 3.56 -18.15
N ASP A 60 -9.06 4.11 -18.11
CA ASP A 60 -8.22 4.16 -16.92
C ASP A 60 -8.89 4.99 -15.82
N VAL A 61 -9.48 6.12 -16.17
CA VAL A 61 -10.21 6.99 -15.24
C VAL A 61 -11.46 6.30 -14.68
N ALA A 62 -12.22 5.62 -15.53
CA ALA A 62 -13.38 4.84 -15.08
C ALA A 62 -12.95 3.66 -14.17
N ASN A 63 -11.84 2.99 -14.50
CA ASN A 63 -11.29 1.94 -13.65
C ASN A 63 -10.82 2.48 -12.30
N TYR A 64 -10.23 3.66 -12.25
CA TYR A 64 -9.87 4.31 -10.99
C TYR A 64 -11.12 4.53 -10.11
N ALA A 65 -12.20 5.07 -10.67
CA ALA A 65 -13.46 5.22 -9.94
C ALA A 65 -14.01 3.86 -9.45
N ARG A 66 -13.94 2.81 -10.29
CA ARG A 66 -14.36 1.45 -9.92
C ARG A 66 -13.57 0.89 -8.72
N GLN A 67 -12.26 1.17 -8.63
CA GLN A 67 -11.41 0.71 -7.52
C GLN A 67 -11.74 1.40 -6.18
N LYS A 68 -12.36 2.59 -6.23
CA LYS A 68 -12.77 3.35 -5.04
C LYS A 68 -14.21 3.02 -4.58
N VAL A 69 -14.83 1.98 -5.14
CA VAL A 69 -16.10 1.45 -4.65
C VAL A 69 -15.87 0.64 -3.39
N ASP A 70 -16.64 0.91 -2.34
CA ASP A 70 -16.52 0.23 -1.05
C ASP A 70 -16.77 -1.27 -1.15
N ASN A 71 -16.01 -2.05 -0.37
CA ASN A 71 -16.08 -3.51 -0.39
C ASN A 71 -17.40 -4.08 0.16
N ASP A 72 -18.11 -3.32 1.01
CA ASP A 72 -19.29 -3.79 1.73
C ASP A 72 -20.58 -3.74 0.89
N SER A 73 -20.56 -3.06 -0.26
CA SER A 73 -21.72 -2.98 -1.13
C SER A 73 -21.70 -4.08 -2.18
N LYS A 74 -22.77 -4.87 -2.25
CA LYS A 74 -22.90 -5.98 -3.23
C LYS A 74 -22.98 -5.49 -4.68
N CYS A 75 -23.46 -4.28 -4.88
CA CYS A 75 -23.58 -3.63 -6.18
C CYS A 75 -23.37 -2.14 -5.98
N SER A 76 -22.34 -1.57 -6.59
CA SER A 76 -22.07 -0.15 -6.48
C SER A 76 -21.55 0.42 -7.78
N VAL A 77 -22.03 1.62 -8.05
CA VAL A 77 -21.58 2.45 -9.15
C VAL A 77 -20.87 3.66 -8.59
N ARG A 78 -19.68 3.98 -9.07
CA ARG A 78 -18.93 5.17 -8.68
C ARG A 78 -18.58 6.01 -9.90
N PHE A 79 -18.93 7.28 -9.83
CA PHE A 79 -18.57 8.25 -10.86
C PHE A 79 -17.23 8.88 -10.54
N TYR A 80 -16.42 9.09 -11.57
CA TYR A 80 -15.21 9.87 -11.44
C TYR A 80 -15.58 11.35 -11.35
N ASP A 81 -15.17 11.98 -10.27
CA ASP A 81 -15.43 13.38 -9.95
C ASP A 81 -14.15 14.20 -9.80
N ASP A 82 -14.28 15.49 -9.55
CA ASP A 82 -13.17 16.43 -9.38
C ASP A 82 -12.30 16.09 -8.15
N GLU A 83 -12.90 15.52 -7.11
CA GLU A 83 -12.16 15.10 -5.91
C GLU A 83 -11.27 13.89 -6.22
N MET A 84 -11.81 12.93 -6.93
CA MET A 84 -11.03 11.79 -7.43
C MET A 84 -9.91 12.23 -8.39
N GLN A 85 -10.16 13.24 -9.21
CA GLN A 85 -9.14 13.80 -10.10
C GLN A 85 -7.97 14.38 -9.29
N LYS A 86 -8.26 15.17 -8.27
CA LYS A 86 -7.23 15.75 -7.38
C LYS A 86 -6.44 14.66 -6.67
N ARG A 87 -7.15 13.67 -6.12
CA ARG A 87 -6.52 12.54 -5.44
C ARG A 87 -5.62 11.73 -6.37
N ARG A 88 -6.09 11.37 -7.56
CA ARG A 88 -5.30 10.65 -8.58
C ARG A 88 -4.05 11.43 -8.99
N THR A 89 -4.18 12.76 -9.14
CA THR A 89 -3.04 13.62 -9.45
C THR A 89 -1.99 13.56 -8.34
N LEU A 90 -2.42 13.64 -7.08
CA LEU A 90 -1.53 13.53 -5.92
C LEU A 90 -0.89 12.14 -5.82
N GLU A 91 -1.65 11.06 -6.00
CA GLU A 91 -1.14 9.69 -6.01
C GLU A 91 -0.06 9.50 -7.10
N ASN A 92 -0.28 10.05 -8.30
CA ASN A 92 0.72 10.01 -9.38
C ASN A 92 1.98 10.83 -9.05
N GLN A 93 1.84 11.99 -8.40
CA GLN A 93 2.98 12.78 -7.93
C GLN A 93 3.81 11.98 -6.93
N ILE A 94 3.16 11.41 -5.91
CA ILE A 94 3.80 10.53 -4.90
C ILE A 94 4.61 9.41 -5.56
N VAL A 95 4.01 8.72 -6.55
CA VAL A 95 4.68 7.63 -7.27
C VAL A 95 5.91 8.12 -8.05
N ASN A 96 5.81 9.27 -8.70
CA ASN A 96 6.89 9.80 -9.53
C ASN A 96 8.05 10.38 -8.71
N GLU A 97 7.75 10.96 -7.55
CA GLU A 97 8.75 11.58 -6.67
C GLU A 97 9.58 10.55 -5.87
N MET A 98 9.11 9.30 -5.76
CA MET A 98 9.72 8.29 -4.89
C MET A 98 11.22 8.10 -5.10
N LYS A 99 11.65 7.92 -6.36
CA LYS A 99 13.05 7.65 -6.68
C LYS A 99 13.94 8.80 -6.23
N GLU A 100 13.56 10.01 -6.55
CA GLU A 100 14.28 11.23 -6.15
C GLU A 100 14.27 11.38 -4.63
N ALA A 101 13.14 11.12 -3.97
CA ALA A 101 13.02 11.18 -2.53
C ALA A 101 13.96 10.19 -1.80
N ILE A 102 14.16 8.98 -2.36
CA ILE A 102 15.13 8.01 -1.85
C ILE A 102 16.57 8.53 -2.05
N GLU A 103 16.91 8.98 -3.26
CA GLU A 103 18.24 9.48 -3.61
C GLU A 103 18.65 10.70 -2.77
N GLN A 104 17.69 11.58 -2.47
CA GLN A 104 17.89 12.79 -1.67
C GLN A 104 17.71 12.56 -0.16
N HIS A 105 17.49 11.30 0.27
CA HIS A 105 17.27 10.95 1.66
C HIS A 105 16.13 11.73 2.34
N GLN A 106 15.05 12.01 1.60
CA GLN A 106 13.85 12.66 2.12
C GLN A 106 13.03 11.73 3.03
N PHE A 107 13.13 10.42 2.84
CA PHE A 107 12.54 9.46 3.76
C PHE A 107 13.40 9.33 5.03
N LYS A 108 12.82 9.72 6.17
CA LYS A 108 13.45 9.64 7.49
C LYS A 108 12.86 8.50 8.29
N VAL A 109 13.71 7.79 9.00
CA VAL A 109 13.30 6.73 9.94
C VAL A 109 13.39 7.29 11.34
N TYR A 110 12.26 7.33 12.03
CA TYR A 110 12.14 7.69 13.44
C TYR A 110 12.02 6.43 14.28
N PHE A 111 12.52 6.45 15.50
CA PHE A 111 12.48 5.31 16.40
C PHE A 111 11.54 5.61 17.57
N GLN A 112 10.46 4.86 17.68
CA GLN A 112 9.55 4.92 18.82
C GLN A 112 9.97 3.87 19.85
N PRO A 113 10.41 4.26 21.05
CA PRO A 113 10.92 3.30 22.04
C PRO A 113 9.79 2.43 22.61
N LYS A 114 10.04 1.12 22.71
CA LYS A 114 9.23 0.15 23.44
C LYS A 114 9.77 0.09 24.89
N TYR A 115 8.94 0.47 25.87
CA TYR A 115 9.35 0.58 27.28
C TYR A 115 8.73 -0.50 28.15
N SER A 116 9.56 -1.26 28.86
CA SER A 116 9.11 -2.24 29.84
C SER A 116 8.75 -1.57 31.16
N ILE A 117 7.46 -1.58 31.51
CA ILE A 117 6.99 -1.04 32.82
C ILE A 117 7.55 -1.86 33.97
N LYS A 118 7.72 -3.18 33.79
CA LYS A 118 8.23 -4.09 34.83
C LYS A 118 9.69 -3.81 35.16
N ASN A 119 10.52 -3.69 34.13
CA ASN A 119 11.97 -3.54 34.30
C ASN A 119 12.40 -2.06 34.34
N ARG A 120 11.52 -1.15 33.94
CA ARG A 120 11.76 0.31 33.85
C ARG A 120 12.91 0.65 32.88
N GLU A 121 12.99 -0.06 31.76
CA GLU A 121 14.03 0.11 30.75
C GLU A 121 13.45 0.06 29.33
N ILE A 122 14.18 0.56 28.34
CA ILE A 122 13.86 0.43 26.91
C ILE A 122 14.26 -0.99 26.50
N THR A 123 13.30 -1.76 25.98
CA THR A 123 13.49 -3.15 25.56
C THR A 123 13.50 -3.31 24.04
N GLY A 124 13.16 -2.29 23.30
CA GLY A 124 13.12 -2.29 21.84
C GLY A 124 12.75 -0.92 21.29
N ALA A 125 12.61 -0.82 19.99
CA ALA A 125 12.06 0.34 19.32
C ALA A 125 11.30 -0.09 18.06
N GLU A 126 10.37 0.72 17.62
CA GLU A 126 9.70 0.57 16.31
C GLU A 126 10.23 1.63 15.33
N ALA A 127 10.58 1.19 14.14
CA ALA A 127 11.03 2.06 13.07
C ALA A 127 9.83 2.61 12.30
N LEU A 128 9.64 3.92 12.36
CA LEU A 128 8.53 4.62 11.76
C LEU A 128 9.03 5.57 10.68
N ILE A 129 8.61 5.36 9.44
CA ILE A 129 8.98 6.21 8.32
C ILE A 129 8.19 7.53 8.31
N ARG A 130 8.85 8.61 7.89
CA ARG A 130 8.26 9.92 7.57
C ARG A 130 8.88 10.43 6.28
N TRP A 131 8.10 11.07 5.46
CA TRP A 131 8.61 11.69 4.24
C TRP A 131 8.72 13.21 4.44
N GLU A 132 9.95 13.68 4.58
CA GLU A 132 10.29 15.10 4.73
C GLU A 132 10.70 15.67 3.37
N ARG A 133 9.80 16.38 2.73
CA ARG A 133 10.04 17.00 1.44
C ARG A 133 10.97 18.21 1.56
N GLU A 134 11.62 18.60 0.48
CA GLU A 134 12.52 19.78 0.44
C GLU A 134 11.81 21.09 0.81
N ASN A 135 10.52 21.22 0.55
CA ASN A 135 9.72 22.38 0.92
C ASN A 135 9.40 22.45 2.44
N GLY A 136 9.86 21.49 3.23
CA GLY A 136 9.61 21.38 4.67
C GLY A 136 8.28 20.70 5.02
N GLU A 137 7.51 20.25 4.05
CA GLU A 137 6.30 19.45 4.28
C GLU A 137 6.67 18.04 4.76
N VAL A 138 6.04 17.59 5.85
CA VAL A 138 6.19 16.23 6.36
C VAL A 138 4.92 15.44 6.07
N LEU A 139 5.02 14.46 5.18
CA LEU A 139 3.93 13.56 4.87
C LEU A 139 3.87 12.40 5.87
N SER A 140 2.65 12.11 6.36
CA SER A 140 2.40 10.93 7.19
C SER A 140 2.43 9.64 6.36
N PRO A 141 2.78 8.48 6.95
CA PRO A 141 2.77 7.19 6.26
C PRO A 141 1.46 6.89 5.54
N ASP A 142 0.32 7.21 6.14
CA ASP A 142 -1.02 6.96 5.57
C ASP A 142 -1.24 7.63 4.21
N SER A 143 -0.51 8.72 3.93
CA SER A 143 -0.66 9.46 2.69
C SER A 143 0.09 8.84 1.50
N PHE A 144 1.12 8.01 1.72
CA PHE A 144 1.94 7.44 0.65
C PHE A 144 2.08 5.91 0.70
N ILE A 145 2.00 5.26 1.88
CA ILE A 145 2.14 3.80 1.99
C ILE A 145 1.12 3.08 1.11
N SER A 146 -0.17 3.41 1.26
CA SER A 146 -1.24 2.78 0.46
C SER A 146 -1.07 3.03 -1.05
N VAL A 147 -0.50 4.17 -1.45
CA VAL A 147 -0.19 4.47 -2.84
C VAL A 147 0.92 3.55 -3.35
N TYR A 148 1.98 3.35 -2.57
CA TYR A 148 3.09 2.47 -2.95
C TYR A 148 2.71 0.98 -2.91
N GLU A 149 1.87 0.54 -1.98
CA GLU A 149 1.31 -0.81 -1.95
C GLU A 149 0.50 -1.12 -3.21
N ASN A 150 -0.41 -0.20 -3.62
CA ASN A 150 -1.27 -0.39 -4.78
C ASN A 150 -0.51 -0.49 -6.12
N ASN A 151 0.74 -0.03 -6.19
CA ASN A 151 1.56 -0.08 -7.40
C ASN A 151 2.83 -0.93 -7.26
N GLY A 152 2.99 -1.64 -6.15
CA GLY A 152 4.12 -2.53 -5.86
C GLY A 152 5.43 -1.83 -5.51
N LYS A 153 5.47 -0.50 -5.44
CA LYS A 153 6.68 0.26 -5.07
C LYS A 153 7.02 0.20 -3.59
N ILE A 154 6.09 -0.26 -2.77
CA ILE A 154 6.31 -0.40 -1.33
C ILE A 154 7.53 -1.30 -1.02
N VAL A 155 7.77 -2.33 -1.83
CA VAL A 155 8.90 -3.24 -1.66
C VAL A 155 10.25 -2.50 -1.69
N GLU A 156 10.41 -1.53 -2.62
CA GLU A 156 11.63 -0.71 -2.70
C GLU A 156 11.79 0.18 -1.46
N LEU A 157 10.68 0.74 -0.94
CA LEU A 157 10.68 1.56 0.25
C LEU A 157 10.99 0.73 1.51
N ASP A 158 10.44 -0.47 1.62
CA ASP A 158 10.70 -1.36 2.75
C ASP A 158 12.17 -1.76 2.82
N PHE A 159 12.80 -2.10 1.69
CA PHE A 159 14.25 -2.33 1.64
C PHE A 159 15.06 -1.10 2.02
N TYR A 160 14.65 0.10 1.61
CA TYR A 160 15.31 1.34 2.01
C TYR A 160 15.23 1.57 3.53
N VAL A 161 14.04 1.34 4.13
CA VAL A 161 13.85 1.44 5.59
C VAL A 161 14.70 0.41 6.31
N PHE A 162 14.67 -0.86 5.86
CA PHE A 162 15.44 -1.94 6.42
C PHE A 162 16.95 -1.63 6.41
N GLU A 163 17.51 -1.26 5.25
CA GLU A 163 18.93 -0.92 5.16
C GLU A 163 19.28 0.31 6.03
N THR A 164 18.37 1.27 6.18
CA THR A 164 18.57 2.43 7.05
C THR A 164 18.65 2.03 8.52
N VAL A 165 17.77 1.13 8.97
CA VAL A 165 17.79 0.59 10.35
C VAL A 165 19.08 -0.21 10.60
N VAL A 166 19.45 -1.08 9.66
CA VAL A 166 20.68 -1.89 9.77
C VAL A 166 21.94 -1.01 9.83
N LYS A 167 22.01 0.05 9.02
CA LYS A 167 23.09 1.06 9.11
C LYS A 167 23.14 1.75 10.48
N TYR A 168 21.98 2.07 11.04
CA TYR A 168 21.90 2.67 12.37
C TYR A 168 22.41 1.71 13.45
N LEU A 169 22.01 0.43 13.42
CA LEU A 169 22.49 -0.61 14.33
C LEU A 169 24.01 -0.80 14.20
N ALA A 170 24.53 -0.94 12.99
CA ALA A 170 25.96 -1.08 12.72
C ALA A 170 26.77 0.11 13.25
N LYS A 171 26.23 1.33 13.14
CA LYS A 171 26.86 2.53 13.69
C LYS A 171 26.90 2.47 15.22
N ASN A 172 25.79 2.12 15.87
CA ASN A 172 25.73 2.00 17.33
C ASN A 172 26.67 0.93 17.86
N GLN A 173 26.80 -0.21 17.15
CA GLN A 173 27.75 -1.27 17.48
C GLN A 173 29.20 -0.75 17.46
N LYS A 174 29.58 -0.02 16.42
CA LYS A 174 30.94 0.57 16.30
C LYS A 174 31.21 1.61 17.39
N GLU A 175 30.19 2.33 17.82
CA GLU A 175 30.28 3.34 18.89
C GLU A 175 30.19 2.73 20.31
N GLY A 176 30.04 1.40 20.43
CA GLY A 176 29.92 0.70 21.72
C GLY A 176 28.64 1.03 22.48
N ARG A 177 27.58 1.45 21.80
CA ARG A 177 26.30 1.76 22.43
C ARG A 177 25.51 0.49 22.71
N ASN A 178 24.73 0.48 23.78
CA ASN A 178 23.76 -0.59 24.02
C ASN A 178 22.77 -0.65 22.88
N GLN A 179 22.50 -1.87 22.41
CA GLN A 179 21.55 -2.12 21.35
C GLN A 179 20.30 -2.81 21.90
N VAL A 180 19.18 -2.50 21.29
CA VAL A 180 17.90 -3.16 21.53
C VAL A 180 17.31 -3.56 20.17
N PRO A 181 16.48 -4.60 20.12
CA PRO A 181 15.79 -4.98 18.88
C PRO A 181 14.97 -3.83 18.32
N ILE A 182 14.97 -3.70 17.00
CA ILE A 182 14.18 -2.70 16.27
C ILE A 182 13.21 -3.42 15.36
N SER A 183 11.91 -3.19 15.56
CA SER A 183 10.88 -3.70 14.66
C SER A 183 10.68 -2.77 13.46
N ILE A 184 10.45 -3.39 12.31
CA ILE A 184 10.25 -2.75 11.02
C ILE A 184 8.97 -3.30 10.40
N ASN A 185 8.05 -2.41 10.06
CA ASN A 185 6.86 -2.78 9.31
C ASN A 185 7.25 -3.16 7.87
N ALA A 186 6.75 -4.30 7.40
CA ALA A 186 6.95 -4.76 6.03
C ALA A 186 5.62 -5.09 5.35
N SER A 187 5.54 -4.83 4.05
CA SER A 187 4.36 -5.16 3.25
C SER A 187 4.26 -6.67 3.00
N SER A 188 3.03 -7.18 2.92
CA SER A 188 2.76 -8.58 2.53
C SER A 188 3.26 -8.94 1.14
N LEU A 189 3.51 -7.95 0.28
CA LEU A 189 4.08 -8.19 -1.05
C LEU A 189 5.45 -8.88 -0.99
N HIS A 190 6.17 -8.76 0.14
CA HIS A 190 7.41 -9.50 0.38
C HIS A 190 7.19 -11.01 0.49
N ALA A 191 6.05 -11.45 0.98
CA ALA A 191 5.72 -12.88 1.10
C ALA A 191 5.56 -13.57 -0.26
N MET A 192 5.39 -12.79 -1.33
CA MET A 192 5.25 -13.31 -2.70
C MET A 192 6.59 -13.51 -3.43
N ASP A 193 7.69 -13.00 -2.87
CA ASP A 193 9.01 -13.10 -3.48
C ASP A 193 9.97 -13.93 -2.61
N SER A 194 10.31 -15.12 -3.08
CA SER A 194 11.25 -16.03 -2.41
C SER A 194 12.66 -15.47 -2.25
N GLN A 195 13.03 -14.40 -2.96
CA GLN A 195 14.33 -13.75 -2.84
C GLN A 195 14.39 -12.72 -1.70
N THR A 196 13.26 -12.32 -1.16
CA THR A 196 13.16 -11.29 -0.12
C THR A 196 14.06 -11.58 1.07
N ILE A 197 14.01 -12.80 1.61
CA ILE A 197 14.81 -13.19 2.78
C ILE A 197 16.29 -13.14 2.46
N THR A 198 16.69 -13.65 1.30
CA THR A 198 18.10 -13.58 0.86
C THR A 198 18.59 -12.14 0.83
N LEU A 199 17.79 -11.22 0.31
CA LEU A 199 18.14 -9.79 0.26
C LEU A 199 18.27 -9.16 1.65
N TYR A 200 17.38 -9.48 2.59
CA TYR A 200 17.49 -9.02 3.97
C TYR A 200 18.74 -9.58 4.65
N MET A 201 19.03 -10.87 4.49
CA MET A 201 20.22 -11.50 5.05
C MET A 201 21.52 -10.95 4.44
N ASP A 202 21.53 -10.63 3.15
CA ASP A 202 22.68 -10.00 2.50
C ASP A 202 22.93 -8.58 3.03
N ILE A 203 21.89 -7.81 3.32
CA ILE A 203 22.02 -6.49 3.95
C ILE A 203 22.60 -6.64 5.37
N LEU A 204 22.10 -7.56 6.20
CA LEU A 204 22.60 -7.81 7.54
C LEU A 204 24.10 -8.21 7.51
N LYS A 205 24.46 -9.15 6.63
CA LYS A 205 25.86 -9.57 6.43
C LYS A 205 26.76 -8.43 5.96
N LYS A 206 26.28 -7.60 5.04
CA LYS A 206 27.03 -6.45 4.50
C LYS A 206 27.47 -5.47 5.59
N TYR A 207 26.64 -5.29 6.61
CA TYR A 207 26.88 -4.34 7.72
C TYR A 207 27.34 -5.01 9.02
N ASP A 208 27.46 -6.34 9.04
CA ASP A 208 27.87 -7.14 10.21
C ASP A 208 26.96 -6.90 11.42
N VAL A 209 25.64 -6.99 11.19
CA VAL A 209 24.59 -6.81 12.21
C VAL A 209 23.96 -8.16 12.55
N ASP A 210 23.80 -8.42 13.86
CA ASP A 210 23.15 -9.62 14.37
C ASP A 210 21.65 -9.62 13.97
N PRO A 211 21.14 -10.66 13.28
CA PRO A 211 19.73 -10.77 12.90
C PRO A 211 18.76 -10.59 14.07
N SER A 212 19.11 -11.04 15.28
CA SER A 212 18.28 -10.91 16.48
C SER A 212 17.98 -9.46 16.91
N LEU A 213 18.69 -8.48 16.31
CA LEU A 213 18.44 -7.06 16.55
C LEU A 213 17.38 -6.46 15.61
N VAL A 214 16.83 -7.24 14.69
CA VAL A 214 15.79 -6.75 13.75
C VAL A 214 14.57 -7.66 13.82
N GLU A 215 13.41 -7.07 14.05
CA GLU A 215 12.12 -7.74 14.06
C GLU A 215 11.31 -7.28 12.83
N ILE A 216 10.73 -8.20 12.07
CA ILE A 216 9.84 -7.88 10.94
C ILE A 216 8.39 -8.00 11.39
N GLU A 217 7.64 -6.91 11.29
CA GLU A 217 6.21 -6.86 11.61
C GLU A 217 5.38 -6.84 10.32
N LEU A 218 4.42 -7.75 10.19
CA LEU A 218 3.46 -7.79 9.10
C LEU A 218 2.07 -7.36 9.59
N THR A 219 1.30 -6.67 8.74
CA THR A 219 -0.05 -6.24 9.09
C THR A 219 -1.03 -7.41 9.18
N GLU A 220 -2.08 -7.31 10.02
CA GLU A 220 -3.13 -8.33 10.16
C GLU A 220 -3.79 -8.67 8.81
N THR A 221 -4.03 -7.67 7.98
CA THR A 221 -4.63 -7.85 6.64
C THR A 221 -3.78 -8.75 5.75
N ALA A 222 -2.46 -8.62 5.84
CA ALA A 222 -1.50 -9.44 5.14
C ALA A 222 -1.60 -10.93 5.55
N VAL A 223 -1.66 -11.17 6.86
CA VAL A 223 -1.74 -12.52 7.43
C VAL A 223 -3.02 -13.23 7.02
N VAL A 224 -4.16 -12.53 6.93
CA VAL A 224 -5.46 -13.12 6.59
C VAL A 224 -5.58 -13.44 5.10
N SER A 225 -5.04 -12.58 4.22
CA SER A 225 -5.18 -12.76 2.76
C SER A 225 -4.24 -13.80 2.16
N GLU A 226 -3.07 -14.03 2.78
CA GLU A 226 -1.98 -14.84 2.21
C GLU A 226 -1.29 -15.75 3.26
N TYR A 227 -2.10 -16.36 4.11
CA TYR A 227 -1.64 -17.10 5.29
C TYR A 227 -0.53 -18.13 5.01
N GLU A 228 -0.64 -18.90 3.92
CA GLU A 228 0.36 -19.93 3.61
C GLU A 228 1.70 -19.33 3.22
N SER A 229 1.71 -18.32 2.33
CA SER A 229 2.94 -17.65 1.90
C SER A 229 3.61 -16.88 3.04
N VAL A 230 2.80 -16.23 3.89
CA VAL A 230 3.30 -15.54 5.09
C VAL A 230 3.90 -16.52 6.08
N ARG A 231 3.29 -17.69 6.28
CA ARG A 231 3.82 -18.72 7.15
C ARG A 231 5.15 -19.27 6.64
N GLU A 232 5.28 -19.57 5.35
CA GLU A 232 6.54 -20.01 4.75
C GLU A 232 7.64 -18.97 4.94
N LEU A 233 7.31 -17.69 4.75
CA LEU A 233 8.23 -16.57 5.01
C LEU A 233 8.71 -16.54 6.46
N PHE A 234 7.80 -16.69 7.44
CA PHE A 234 8.17 -16.74 8.85
C PHE A 234 9.02 -17.97 9.22
N ASP A 235 8.64 -19.15 8.73
CA ASP A 235 9.41 -20.38 8.97
C ASP A 235 10.85 -20.22 8.45
N GLU A 236 11.04 -19.56 7.31
CA GLU A 236 12.36 -19.32 6.73
C GLU A 236 13.15 -18.24 7.50
N PHE A 237 12.52 -17.16 7.96
CA PHE A 237 13.18 -16.19 8.85
C PHE A 237 13.67 -16.83 10.14
N GLN A 238 12.87 -17.72 10.78
CA GLN A 238 13.26 -18.41 12.01
C GLN A 238 14.46 -19.33 11.83
N LEU A 239 14.73 -19.83 10.62
CA LEU A 239 15.94 -20.62 10.35
C LEU A 239 17.22 -19.78 10.33
N HIS A 240 17.12 -18.48 10.23
CA HIS A 240 18.25 -17.56 10.14
C HIS A 240 18.50 -16.73 11.42
N GLY A 241 17.66 -16.84 12.45
CA GLY A 241 17.76 -16.17 13.77
C GLY A 241 16.54 -15.33 14.04
#